data_03ffd42f3632fd323b3a72136a446f3c
#
_entry.id   03ffd42f3632fd323b3a72136a446f3c
#
_cell.length_a   1.000
_cell.length_b   1.000
_cell.length_c   1.000
_cell.angle_alpha   90.00
_cell.angle_beta   90.00
_cell.angle_gamma   90.00
#
_symmetry.space_group_name_H-M   'P 1'
#
loop_
_entity.id
_entity.type
_entity.pdbx_description
1 polymer ?
#
loop_
_entity_poly.entity_id
_entity_poly.type
_entity_poly.pdbx_seq_one_letter_code
_entity_poly.pdbx_strand_id
1 'polypeptide(L)'
;MSLKMKSGRNWRRLGMKYNNTPVGIIPETWEIKKISEITEIVTDYVANGSFASLAENVMYKDTEDIAVLIRLVDFNNNFNGDFVFIDEHAYEFLKKSKLYGGEIIISNVGANVGTVFKCPKLKYKMSLAPNSIMVKFHGCNEFYYQWLRGYNGQQMLKSIVTGSAQPKFNKTNFKEMFVPVPPIEIQKQIASILSVLDDKIEQNNQINENLQPLAA
;
A
#
# COMPACT_ATOMS: atom_id res chain seq x y z
N MET A 1 22.54 -17.86 -14.86
CA MET A 1 22.36 -17.46 -16.28
C MET A 1 21.58 -16.16 -16.29
N SER A 2 22.28 -15.03 -16.51
CA SER A 2 21.73 -13.67 -16.34
C SER A 2 20.93 -13.29 -17.60
N LEU A 3 19.62 -13.13 -17.45
CA LEU A 3 18.77 -12.53 -18.48
C LEU A 3 19.03 -11.00 -18.52
N LYS A 4 19.97 -10.58 -19.34
CA LYS A 4 20.10 -9.18 -19.74
C LYS A 4 18.84 -8.79 -20.52
N MET A 5 17.91 -8.11 -19.86
CA MET A 5 16.78 -7.46 -20.55
C MET A 5 17.29 -6.44 -21.56
N LYS A 6 17.09 -6.75 -22.85
CA LYS A 6 17.30 -5.82 -23.97
C LYS A 6 16.14 -4.82 -24.01
N SER A 7 16.05 -3.88 -23.07
CA SER A 7 14.96 -2.90 -23.00
C SER A 7 15.28 -1.52 -23.60
N GLY A 8 16.40 -1.39 -24.33
CA GLY A 8 16.89 -0.07 -24.77
C GLY A 8 16.42 0.45 -26.13
N ARG A 9 15.54 -0.25 -26.88
CA ARG A 9 15.40 0.03 -28.32
C ARG A 9 14.14 0.81 -28.76
N ASN A 10 13.11 0.95 -27.96
CA ASN A 10 11.86 1.58 -28.43
C ASN A 10 11.60 3.02 -27.94
N TRP A 11 12.26 3.46 -26.88
CA TRP A 11 12.00 4.77 -26.25
C TRP A 11 12.64 5.95 -27.00
N ARG A 12 13.71 5.70 -27.76
CA ARG A 12 14.37 6.74 -28.56
C ARG A 12 13.52 7.32 -29.69
N ARG A 13 12.42 6.66 -30.08
CA ARG A 13 11.53 7.13 -31.16
C ARG A 13 10.66 8.35 -30.76
N LEU A 14 10.53 8.64 -29.46
CA LEU A 14 9.69 9.75 -28.98
C LEU A 14 10.47 11.03 -28.68
N GLY A 15 11.78 11.08 -28.95
CA GLY A 15 12.61 12.26 -28.66
C GLY A 15 12.80 12.56 -27.17
N MET A 16 12.28 11.71 -26.27
CA MET A 16 12.43 11.87 -24.82
C MET A 16 13.80 11.36 -24.37
N LYS A 17 14.44 12.12 -23.49
CA LYS A 17 15.65 11.70 -22.79
C LYS A 17 15.27 11.01 -21.47
N TYR A 18 16.08 10.03 -21.07
CA TYR A 18 15.86 9.23 -19.88
C TYR A 18 17.13 9.14 -19.03
N ASN A 19 16.96 9.20 -17.73
CA ASN A 19 18.02 9.05 -16.74
C ASN A 19 17.91 7.68 -16.07
N ASN A 20 19.07 7.04 -15.83
CA ASN A 20 19.16 5.90 -14.96
C ASN A 20 19.31 6.37 -13.52
N THR A 21 18.36 6.00 -12.65
CA THR A 21 18.24 6.54 -11.30
C THR A 21 18.02 5.42 -10.28
N PRO A 22 18.14 5.69 -8.98
CA PRO A 22 17.85 4.70 -7.95
C PRO A 22 16.43 4.11 -8.03
N VAL A 23 15.46 4.88 -8.56
CA VAL A 23 14.06 4.43 -8.72
C VAL A 23 13.79 3.77 -10.08
N GLY A 24 14.83 3.55 -10.89
CA GLY A 24 14.75 2.96 -12.23
C GLY A 24 15.04 3.98 -13.35
N ILE A 25 14.75 3.58 -14.59
CA ILE A 25 14.90 4.46 -15.76
C ILE A 25 13.65 5.32 -15.88
N ILE A 26 13.80 6.64 -15.72
CA ILE A 26 12.71 7.61 -15.79
C ILE A 26 13.04 8.73 -16.77
N PRO A 27 12.03 9.45 -17.35
CA PRO A 27 12.24 10.65 -18.14
C PRO A 27 13.05 11.70 -17.39
N GLU A 28 13.93 12.44 -18.07
CA GLU A 28 14.73 13.52 -17.45
C GLU A 28 13.88 14.64 -16.84
N THR A 29 12.63 14.76 -17.29
CA THR A 29 11.66 15.74 -16.79
C THR A 29 10.99 15.36 -15.48
N TRP A 30 11.22 14.13 -14.97
CA TRP A 30 10.65 13.68 -13.70
C TRP A 30 11.61 13.98 -12.56
N GLU A 31 11.08 14.51 -11.49
CA GLU A 31 11.83 14.68 -10.25
C GLU A 31 11.92 13.37 -9.46
N ILE A 32 12.88 13.30 -8.54
CA ILE A 32 13.00 12.24 -7.55
C ILE A 32 12.98 12.91 -6.18
N LYS A 33 12.10 12.44 -5.31
CA LYS A 33 11.97 12.97 -3.95
C LYS A 33 11.88 11.83 -2.95
N LYS A 34 12.19 12.12 -1.69
CA LYS A 34 11.90 11.20 -0.59
C LYS A 34 10.40 11.13 -0.34
N ILE A 35 9.92 10.01 0.14
CA ILE A 35 8.51 9.85 0.55
C ILE A 35 8.11 10.93 1.56
N SER A 36 8.99 11.27 2.51
CA SER A 36 8.75 12.34 3.49
C SER A 36 8.44 13.71 2.90
N GLU A 37 8.93 14.01 1.69
CA GLU A 37 8.75 15.31 1.02
C GLU A 37 7.41 15.41 0.27
N ILE A 38 6.76 14.28 -0.01
CA ILE A 38 5.58 14.21 -0.88
C ILE A 38 4.38 13.55 -0.20
N THR A 39 4.45 13.25 1.09
CA THR A 39 3.35 12.63 1.84
C THR A 39 2.70 13.61 2.80
N GLU A 40 1.36 13.56 2.83
CA GLU A 40 0.55 14.24 3.84
C GLU A 40 0.62 13.49 5.17
N ILE A 41 0.47 12.16 5.12
CA ILE A 41 0.44 11.28 6.29
C ILE A 41 1.28 10.03 6.02
N VAL A 42 2.12 9.67 6.98
CA VAL A 42 2.70 8.32 7.13
C VAL A 42 2.54 7.93 8.59
N THR A 43 1.69 6.97 8.88
CA THR A 43 1.38 6.53 10.24
C THR A 43 1.30 5.00 10.34
N ASP A 44 1.28 4.51 11.57
CA ASP A 44 1.07 3.09 11.90
C ASP A 44 0.27 2.97 13.20
N TYR A 45 -0.04 1.73 13.59
CA TYR A 45 -0.76 1.43 14.82
C TYR A 45 -0.05 1.97 16.07
N VAL A 46 1.29 1.83 16.14
CA VAL A 46 2.08 2.26 17.33
C VAL A 46 2.25 3.77 17.44
N ALA A 47 1.80 4.55 16.47
CA ALA A 47 1.74 6.00 16.59
C ALA A 47 0.76 6.48 17.66
N ASN A 48 -0.17 5.61 18.10
CA ASN A 48 -1.20 5.94 19.09
C ASN A 48 -0.73 5.83 20.54
N GLY A 49 0.36 5.12 20.81
CA GLY A 49 0.87 4.96 22.19
C GLY A 49 1.97 3.91 22.31
N SER A 50 2.47 3.73 23.53
CA SER A 50 3.37 2.62 23.85
C SER A 50 2.66 1.27 23.75
N PHE A 51 3.42 0.18 23.65
CA PHE A 51 2.84 -1.17 23.63
C PHE A 51 1.98 -1.47 24.87
N ALA A 52 2.41 -1.00 26.06
CA ALA A 52 1.63 -1.15 27.29
C ALA A 52 0.30 -0.38 27.18
N SER A 53 0.35 0.89 26.77
CA SER A 53 -0.86 1.71 26.62
C SER A 53 -1.82 1.16 25.54
N LEU A 54 -1.27 0.61 24.45
CA LEU A 54 -2.09 -0.04 23.42
C LEU A 54 -2.77 -1.31 23.96
N ALA A 55 -2.05 -2.13 24.75
CA ALA A 55 -2.60 -3.35 25.34
C ALA A 55 -3.71 -3.06 26.38
N GLU A 56 -3.60 -1.95 27.10
CA GLU A 56 -4.60 -1.53 28.09
C GLU A 56 -5.87 -0.96 27.43
N ASN A 57 -5.74 -0.27 26.30
CA ASN A 57 -6.84 0.50 25.72
C ASN A 57 -7.48 -0.15 24.48
N VAL A 58 -6.88 -1.22 23.91
CA VAL A 58 -7.37 -1.83 22.69
C VAL A 58 -7.60 -3.33 22.90
N MET A 59 -8.85 -3.68 23.20
CA MET A 59 -9.30 -5.05 23.32
C MET A 59 -9.82 -5.55 21.98
N TYR A 60 -9.25 -6.66 21.48
CA TYR A 60 -9.70 -7.30 20.25
C TYR A 60 -10.91 -8.19 20.51
N LYS A 61 -11.89 -8.13 19.61
CA LYS A 61 -13.15 -8.88 19.68
C LYS A 61 -13.38 -9.64 18.39
N ASP A 62 -13.83 -10.88 18.51
CA ASP A 62 -14.25 -11.71 17.36
C ASP A 62 -15.74 -11.53 17.03
N THR A 63 -16.48 -10.81 17.88
CA THR A 63 -17.89 -10.44 17.67
C THR A 63 -18.01 -9.03 17.12
N GLU A 64 -19.03 -8.81 16.27
CA GLU A 64 -19.30 -7.51 15.65
C GLU A 64 -19.41 -6.39 16.68
N ASP A 65 -18.69 -5.27 16.44
CA ASP A 65 -18.68 -4.07 17.27
C ASP A 65 -18.50 -2.84 16.37
N ILE A 66 -18.22 -1.68 16.95
CA ILE A 66 -18.20 -0.34 16.31
C ILE A 66 -17.19 -0.24 15.17
N ALA A 67 -15.99 -0.80 15.32
CA ALA A 67 -14.94 -0.62 14.34
C ALA A 67 -14.16 -1.89 14.05
N VAL A 68 -13.60 -1.98 12.85
CA VAL A 68 -12.78 -3.08 12.34
C VAL A 68 -11.32 -2.66 12.30
N LEU A 69 -10.43 -3.54 12.75
CA LEU A 69 -8.99 -3.43 12.49
C LEU A 69 -8.66 -4.03 11.13
N ILE A 70 -8.22 -3.20 10.19
CA ILE A 70 -7.86 -3.64 8.83
C ILE A 70 -6.48 -4.29 8.84
N ARG A 71 -6.44 -5.58 8.49
CA ARG A 71 -5.24 -6.43 8.49
C ARG A 71 -4.92 -6.93 7.09
N LEU A 72 -3.68 -7.35 6.88
CA LEU A 72 -3.27 -8.01 5.62
C LEU A 72 -4.04 -9.30 5.35
N VAL A 73 -4.41 -10.06 6.38
CA VAL A 73 -5.21 -11.29 6.21
C VAL A 73 -6.60 -10.98 5.67
N ASP A 74 -7.20 -9.87 6.07
CA ASP A 74 -8.51 -9.43 5.55
C ASP A 74 -8.42 -9.11 4.06
N PHE A 75 -7.34 -8.42 3.64
CA PHE A 75 -7.06 -8.17 2.22
C PHE A 75 -6.89 -9.48 1.43
N ASN A 76 -6.12 -10.45 1.96
CA ASN A 76 -5.90 -11.74 1.29
C ASN A 76 -7.19 -12.55 1.14
N ASN A 77 -8.18 -12.31 2.00
CA ASN A 77 -9.52 -12.91 1.94
C ASN A 77 -10.55 -12.01 1.22
N ASN A 78 -10.09 -11.07 0.39
CA ASN A 78 -10.96 -10.11 -0.32
C ASN A 78 -11.95 -9.39 0.62
N PHE A 79 -11.56 -9.16 1.86
CA PHE A 79 -12.39 -8.59 2.93
C PHE A 79 -13.72 -9.36 3.18
N ASN A 80 -13.73 -10.66 2.95
CA ASN A 80 -14.87 -11.55 3.12
C ASN A 80 -14.80 -12.31 4.44
N GLY A 81 -15.13 -11.68 5.55
CA GLY A 81 -15.41 -12.36 6.83
C GLY A 81 -14.36 -12.18 7.92
N ASP A 82 -14.52 -12.87 9.01
CA ASP A 82 -13.67 -12.99 10.22
C ASP A 82 -12.87 -11.75 10.64
N PHE A 83 -13.49 -10.60 10.60
CA PHE A 83 -12.86 -9.36 11.04
C PHE A 83 -12.56 -9.37 12.54
N VAL A 84 -11.49 -8.68 12.91
CA VAL A 84 -11.25 -8.31 14.31
C VAL A 84 -11.89 -6.96 14.57
N PHE A 85 -12.78 -6.94 15.57
CA PHE A 85 -13.49 -5.73 15.97
C PHE A 85 -12.86 -5.10 17.20
N ILE A 86 -13.16 -3.83 17.40
CA ILE A 86 -12.84 -3.03 18.57
C ILE A 86 -14.03 -2.16 18.95
N ASP A 87 -14.14 -1.81 20.23
CA ASP A 87 -15.19 -0.92 20.72
C ASP A 87 -14.90 0.58 20.45
N GLU A 88 -15.83 1.42 20.83
CA GLU A 88 -15.74 2.88 20.67
C GLU A 88 -14.53 3.46 21.40
N HIS A 89 -14.24 2.98 22.62
CA HIS A 89 -13.09 3.47 23.39
C HIS A 89 -11.77 3.21 22.66
N ALA A 90 -11.57 1.99 22.20
CA ALA A 90 -10.38 1.61 21.44
C ALA A 90 -10.28 2.37 20.10
N TYR A 91 -11.41 2.55 19.40
CA TYR A 91 -11.43 3.33 18.15
C TYR A 91 -11.05 4.80 18.37
N GLU A 92 -11.54 5.43 19.43
CA GLU A 92 -11.19 6.82 19.76
C GLU A 92 -9.75 6.94 20.28
N PHE A 93 -9.23 5.92 20.97
CA PHE A 93 -7.83 5.84 21.37
C PHE A 93 -6.91 5.77 20.13
N LEU A 94 -7.29 5.00 19.10
CA LEU A 94 -6.52 4.81 17.86
C LEU A 94 -6.67 5.97 16.85
N LYS A 95 -6.85 7.20 17.32
CA LYS A 95 -7.16 8.39 16.51
C LYS A 95 -6.15 8.69 15.40
N LYS A 96 -4.87 8.28 15.54
CA LYS A 96 -3.82 8.53 14.54
C LYS A 96 -3.78 7.48 13.43
N SER A 97 -4.48 6.38 13.59
CA SER A 97 -4.54 5.26 12.64
C SER A 97 -5.95 4.98 12.11
N LYS A 98 -6.90 5.91 12.30
CA LYS A 98 -8.24 5.83 11.71
C LYS A 98 -8.16 5.77 10.20
N LEU A 99 -9.03 4.96 9.60
CA LEU A 99 -9.15 4.74 8.16
C LEU A 99 -10.56 5.08 7.69
N TYR A 100 -10.67 5.57 6.45
CA TYR A 100 -11.92 6.06 5.86
C TYR A 100 -12.23 5.43 4.51
N GLY A 101 -11.33 4.59 4.00
CA GLY A 101 -11.41 3.92 2.71
C GLY A 101 -10.60 4.62 1.61
N GLY A 102 -9.81 3.83 0.89
CA GLY A 102 -8.95 4.28 -0.19
C GLY A 102 -7.53 4.66 0.19
N GLU A 103 -7.19 4.68 1.49
CA GLU A 103 -5.81 4.86 1.93
C GLU A 103 -4.93 3.71 1.46
N ILE A 104 -3.67 4.02 1.16
CA ILE A 104 -2.67 3.00 0.83
C ILE A 104 -2.14 2.40 2.12
N ILE A 105 -2.23 1.08 2.23
CA ILE A 105 -1.72 0.30 3.35
C ILE A 105 -0.58 -0.57 2.85
N ILE A 106 0.49 -0.66 3.63
CA ILE A 106 1.67 -1.46 3.31
C ILE A 106 2.00 -2.34 4.51
N SER A 107 2.02 -3.65 4.31
CA SER A 107 2.52 -4.58 5.34
C SER A 107 4.00 -4.33 5.58
N ASN A 108 4.39 -4.06 6.83
CA ASN A 108 5.77 -3.70 7.17
C ASN A 108 6.48 -4.71 8.06
N VAL A 109 5.83 -5.82 8.41
CA VAL A 109 6.40 -6.90 9.24
C VAL A 109 5.93 -8.27 8.74
N GLY A 110 6.83 -9.26 8.73
CA GLY A 110 6.53 -10.67 8.48
C GLY A 110 6.84 -11.13 7.05
N ALA A 111 6.44 -12.37 6.73
CA ALA A 111 6.76 -13.02 5.45
C ALA A 111 6.26 -12.25 4.22
N ASN A 112 5.15 -11.53 4.37
CA ASN A 112 4.53 -10.73 3.31
C ASN A 112 4.85 -9.22 3.42
N VAL A 113 6.01 -8.87 4.01
CA VAL A 113 6.49 -7.49 4.09
C VAL A 113 6.61 -6.87 2.70
N GLY A 114 6.08 -5.65 2.53
CA GLY A 114 6.06 -4.95 1.24
C GLY A 114 4.77 -5.17 0.44
N THR A 115 3.83 -5.99 0.89
CA THR A 115 2.49 -6.08 0.26
C THR A 115 1.77 -4.74 0.39
N VAL A 116 1.31 -4.21 -0.75
CA VAL A 116 0.63 -2.92 -0.86
C VAL A 116 -0.82 -3.14 -1.26
N PHE A 117 -1.75 -2.59 -0.51
CA PHE A 117 -3.18 -2.68 -0.80
C PHE A 117 -3.91 -1.39 -0.41
N LYS A 118 -5.14 -1.25 -0.88
CA LYS A 118 -6.02 -0.13 -0.49
C LYS A 118 -6.92 -0.53 0.66
N CYS A 119 -7.16 0.42 1.56
CA CYS A 119 -8.21 0.29 2.56
C CYS A 119 -9.56 0.12 1.86
N PRO A 120 -10.36 -0.88 2.20
CA PRO A 120 -11.70 -1.07 1.64
C PRO A 120 -12.65 0.03 2.11
N LYS A 121 -13.83 0.09 1.51
CA LYS A 121 -14.96 0.85 2.06
C LYS A 121 -15.94 -0.13 2.69
N LEU A 122 -15.88 -0.27 4.01
CA LEU A 122 -16.80 -1.12 4.76
C LEU A 122 -17.92 -0.28 5.40
N LYS A 123 -18.98 -0.97 5.87
CA LYS A 123 -20.06 -0.34 6.64
C LYS A 123 -19.63 0.11 8.05
N TYR A 124 -18.50 -0.42 8.53
CA TYR A 124 -17.95 -0.16 9.85
C TYR A 124 -17.00 1.04 9.85
N LYS A 125 -16.79 1.66 11.01
CA LYS A 125 -15.60 2.46 11.26
C LYS A 125 -14.36 1.57 11.11
N MET A 126 -13.22 2.12 10.74
CA MET A 126 -12.02 1.34 10.47
C MET A 126 -10.79 1.97 11.10
N SER A 127 -9.87 1.13 11.56
CA SER A 127 -8.54 1.55 12.00
C SER A 127 -7.48 0.58 11.47
N LEU A 128 -6.25 1.07 11.35
CA LEU A 128 -5.12 0.27 10.90
C LEU A 128 -4.72 -0.72 12.00
N ALA A 129 -4.57 -1.98 11.64
CA ALA A 129 -4.05 -3.02 12.53
C ALA A 129 -2.51 -2.92 12.69
N PRO A 130 -1.91 -3.59 13.70
CA PRO A 130 -0.46 -3.76 13.80
C PRO A 130 0.17 -4.34 12.53
N ASN A 131 1.48 -4.14 12.39
CA ASN A 131 2.30 -4.68 11.30
C ASN A 131 1.99 -4.11 9.91
N SER A 132 1.39 -2.92 9.89
CA SER A 132 1.11 -2.18 8.66
C SER A 132 1.39 -0.69 8.83
N ILE A 133 1.74 -0.03 7.73
CA ILE A 133 1.87 1.42 7.61
C ILE A 133 0.75 1.92 6.70
N MET A 134 0.10 3.01 7.06
CA MET A 134 -0.78 3.78 6.20
C MET A 134 -0.03 4.99 5.65
N VAL A 135 -0.20 5.25 4.35
CA VAL A 135 0.38 6.41 3.69
C VAL A 135 -0.65 7.12 2.81
N LYS A 136 -0.60 8.46 2.83
CA LYS A 136 -1.35 9.34 1.95
C LYS A 136 -0.39 10.33 1.32
N PHE A 137 -0.39 10.43 0.00
CA PHE A 137 0.51 11.29 -0.76
C PHE A 137 -0.17 12.62 -1.10
N HIS A 138 0.64 13.67 -1.18
CA HIS A 138 0.25 14.86 -1.92
C HIS A 138 0.17 14.53 -3.42
N GLY A 139 -0.77 15.07 -4.14
CA GLY A 139 -0.96 14.78 -5.56
C GLY A 139 -1.82 13.53 -5.83
N CYS A 140 -1.42 12.70 -6.79
CA CYS A 140 -2.23 11.54 -7.20
C CYS A 140 -1.88 10.30 -6.39
N ASN A 141 -2.65 10.03 -5.33
CA ASN A 141 -2.46 8.87 -4.47
C ASN A 141 -2.50 7.55 -5.25
N GLU A 142 -3.37 7.48 -6.28
CA GLU A 142 -3.51 6.32 -7.16
C GLU A 142 -2.22 6.01 -7.93
N PHE A 143 -1.51 7.03 -8.43
CA PHE A 143 -0.22 6.85 -9.08
C PHE A 143 0.79 6.17 -8.15
N TYR A 144 0.91 6.64 -6.92
CA TYR A 144 1.84 6.06 -5.95
C TYR A 144 1.43 4.67 -5.49
N TYR A 145 0.13 4.39 -5.41
CA TYR A 145 -0.37 3.04 -5.19
C TYR A 145 0.14 2.07 -6.28
N GLN A 146 -0.04 2.44 -7.55
CA GLN A 146 0.41 1.64 -8.68
C GLN A 146 1.94 1.52 -8.72
N TRP A 147 2.66 2.61 -8.46
CA TRP A 147 4.11 2.58 -8.45
C TRP A 147 4.67 1.67 -7.36
N LEU A 148 4.14 1.75 -6.14
CA LEU A 148 4.56 0.90 -5.01
C LEU A 148 4.30 -0.59 -5.25
N ARG A 149 3.22 -0.95 -5.97
CA ARG A 149 2.94 -2.33 -6.40
C ARG A 149 3.82 -2.79 -7.55
N GLY A 150 4.28 -1.86 -8.37
CA GLY A 150 5.10 -2.14 -9.54
C GLY A 150 6.52 -2.62 -9.18
N TYR A 151 7.23 -3.15 -10.19
CA TYR A 151 8.55 -3.75 -10.01
C TYR A 151 9.54 -2.82 -9.27
N ASN A 152 9.69 -1.58 -9.72
CA ASN A 152 10.63 -0.63 -9.11
C ASN A 152 10.25 -0.27 -7.67
N GLY A 153 8.98 -0.02 -7.40
CA GLY A 153 8.48 0.24 -6.04
C GLY A 153 8.73 -0.93 -5.09
N GLN A 154 8.51 -2.16 -5.58
CA GLN A 154 8.79 -3.36 -4.80
C GLN A 154 10.29 -3.58 -4.57
N GLN A 155 11.17 -3.25 -5.54
CA GLN A 155 12.62 -3.29 -5.30
C GLN A 155 13.05 -2.26 -4.24
N MET A 156 12.48 -1.06 -4.29
CA MET A 156 12.74 -0.02 -3.29
C MET A 156 12.26 -0.43 -1.89
N LEU A 157 11.05 -1.00 -1.77
CA LEU A 157 10.55 -1.53 -0.49
C LEU A 157 11.46 -2.65 0.04
N LYS A 158 11.88 -3.57 -0.81
CA LYS A 158 12.83 -4.65 -0.44
C LYS A 158 14.17 -4.12 0.06
N SER A 159 14.66 -3.01 -0.50
CA SER A 159 15.95 -2.42 -0.12
C SER A 159 16.01 -1.89 1.31
N ILE A 160 14.86 -1.56 1.88
CA ILE A 160 14.75 -1.05 3.26
C ILE A 160 14.34 -2.12 4.28
N VAL A 161 14.06 -3.35 3.83
CA VAL A 161 13.73 -4.48 4.71
C VAL A 161 14.97 -4.96 5.43
N THR A 162 14.85 -5.21 6.72
CA THR A 162 15.89 -5.75 7.61
C THR A 162 15.35 -6.96 8.38
N GLY A 163 16.26 -7.77 8.93
CA GLY A 163 15.90 -8.96 9.74
C GLY A 163 15.66 -10.21 8.91
N SER A 164 16.45 -11.25 9.14
CA SER A 164 16.37 -12.52 8.40
C SER A 164 15.26 -13.45 8.92
N ALA A 165 15.07 -13.52 10.24
CA ALA A 165 14.05 -14.37 10.85
C ALA A 165 12.64 -13.76 10.76
N GLN A 166 12.53 -12.45 10.94
CA GLN A 166 11.29 -11.70 10.80
C GLN A 166 11.58 -10.43 9.97
N PRO A 167 11.41 -10.50 8.65
CA PRO A 167 11.61 -9.34 7.78
C PRO A 167 10.73 -8.18 8.19
N LYS A 168 11.31 -6.98 8.30
CA LYS A 168 10.57 -5.77 8.66
C LYS A 168 11.25 -4.49 8.18
N PHE A 169 10.47 -3.44 8.04
CA PHE A 169 10.97 -2.06 7.94
C PHE A 169 10.11 -1.13 8.82
N ASN A 170 10.65 0.01 9.18
CA ASN A 170 9.95 1.01 10.00
C ASN A 170 9.55 2.24 9.19
N LYS A 171 8.70 3.09 9.77
CA LYS A 171 8.26 4.36 9.14
C LYS A 171 9.41 5.28 8.74
N THR A 172 10.48 5.31 9.53
CA THR A 172 11.63 6.18 9.26
C THR A 172 12.33 5.75 7.98
N ASN A 173 12.64 4.45 7.83
CA ASN A 173 13.24 3.93 6.61
C ASN A 173 12.32 4.12 5.40
N PHE A 174 11.02 3.90 5.57
CA PHE A 174 10.04 4.13 4.50
C PHE A 174 10.01 5.61 4.06
N LYS A 175 10.02 6.55 4.98
CA LYS A 175 10.03 7.99 4.70
C LYS A 175 11.28 8.45 3.94
N GLU A 176 12.41 7.80 4.14
CA GLU A 176 13.68 8.09 3.46
C GLU A 176 13.78 7.46 2.06
N MET A 177 12.86 6.58 1.69
CA MET A 177 12.84 5.94 0.39
C MET A 177 12.54 6.93 -0.73
N PHE A 178 13.30 6.84 -1.82
CA PHE A 178 13.11 7.70 -3.00
C PHE A 178 11.99 7.16 -3.90
N VAL A 179 11.24 8.10 -4.51
CA VAL A 179 10.18 7.82 -5.46
C VAL A 179 10.21 8.81 -6.63
N PRO A 180 9.75 8.42 -7.81
CA PRO A 180 9.63 9.35 -8.94
C PRO A 180 8.43 10.28 -8.73
N VAL A 181 8.60 11.53 -9.15
CA VAL A 181 7.57 12.57 -9.08
C VAL A 181 7.33 13.13 -10.48
N PRO A 182 6.51 12.46 -11.31
CA PRO A 182 6.07 13.03 -12.59
C PRO A 182 5.24 14.30 -12.40
N PRO A 183 5.09 15.15 -13.43
CA PRO A 183 4.06 16.18 -13.43
C PRO A 183 2.68 15.61 -13.09
N ILE A 184 1.86 16.37 -12.36
CA ILE A 184 0.58 15.87 -11.80
C ILE A 184 -0.36 15.32 -12.89
N GLU A 185 -0.36 15.92 -14.08
CA GLU A 185 -1.19 15.43 -15.19
C GLU A 185 -0.72 14.04 -15.70
N ILE A 186 0.58 13.80 -15.70
CA ILE A 186 1.15 12.50 -16.04
C ILE A 186 0.82 11.46 -14.96
N GLN A 187 0.91 11.85 -13.68
CA GLN A 187 0.47 10.96 -12.57
C GLN A 187 -0.97 10.51 -12.77
N LYS A 188 -1.89 11.44 -13.04
CA LYS A 188 -3.32 11.15 -13.27
C LYS A 188 -3.54 10.26 -14.50
N GLN A 189 -2.85 10.53 -15.61
CA GLN A 189 -2.96 9.73 -16.82
C GLN A 189 -2.50 8.28 -16.60
N ILE A 190 -1.33 8.08 -15.97
CA ILE A 190 -0.82 6.75 -15.65
C ILE A 190 -1.78 6.02 -14.70
N ALA A 191 -2.23 6.71 -13.65
CA ALA A 191 -3.16 6.18 -12.67
C ALA A 191 -4.47 5.73 -13.34
N SER A 192 -5.06 6.57 -14.19
CA SER A 192 -6.32 6.27 -14.89
C SER A 192 -6.21 5.00 -15.76
N ILE A 193 -5.11 4.87 -16.53
CA ILE A 193 -4.90 3.69 -17.38
C ILE A 193 -4.77 2.43 -16.54
N LEU A 194 -3.97 2.47 -15.48
CA LEU A 194 -3.71 1.29 -14.64
C LEU A 194 -4.93 0.92 -13.79
N SER A 195 -5.71 1.89 -13.31
CA SER A 195 -6.95 1.61 -12.57
C SER A 195 -7.99 0.91 -13.44
N VAL A 196 -8.15 1.28 -14.70
CA VAL A 196 -9.06 0.56 -15.63
C VAL A 196 -8.65 -0.90 -15.80
N LEU A 197 -7.35 -1.20 -15.81
CA LEU A 197 -6.86 -2.58 -15.87
C LEU A 197 -7.13 -3.34 -14.57
N ASP A 198 -6.89 -2.71 -13.40
CA ASP A 198 -7.22 -3.30 -12.10
C ASP A 198 -8.73 -3.61 -11.99
N ASP A 199 -9.60 -2.66 -12.38
CA ASP A 199 -11.05 -2.85 -12.39
C ASP A 199 -11.45 -4.03 -13.29
N LYS A 200 -10.79 -4.19 -14.43
CA LYS A 200 -11.07 -5.30 -15.35
C LYS A 200 -10.61 -6.64 -14.78
N ILE A 201 -9.47 -6.67 -14.10
CA ILE A 201 -9.00 -7.87 -13.40
C ILE A 201 -10.00 -8.27 -12.32
N GLU A 202 -10.44 -7.30 -11.51
CA GLU A 202 -11.41 -7.53 -10.44
C GLU A 202 -12.76 -8.06 -10.99
N GLN A 203 -13.30 -7.46 -12.05
CA GLN A 203 -14.51 -7.95 -12.72
C GLN A 203 -14.35 -9.41 -13.21
N ASN A 204 -13.20 -9.75 -13.81
CA ASN A 204 -12.95 -11.10 -14.27
C ASN A 204 -12.84 -12.10 -13.10
N ASN A 205 -12.23 -11.70 -11.97
CA ASN A 205 -12.17 -12.54 -10.77
C ASN A 205 -13.57 -12.84 -10.22
N GLN A 206 -14.43 -11.81 -10.12
CA GLN A 206 -15.82 -11.96 -9.68
C GLN A 206 -16.62 -12.89 -10.62
N ILE A 207 -16.42 -12.78 -11.93
CA ILE A 207 -17.05 -13.69 -12.91
C ILE A 207 -16.58 -15.12 -12.66
N ASN A 208 -15.28 -15.34 -12.48
CA ASN A 208 -14.72 -16.68 -12.24
C ASN A 208 -15.24 -17.30 -10.93
N GLU A 209 -15.32 -16.51 -9.85
CA GLU A 209 -15.89 -16.96 -8.57
C GLU A 209 -17.36 -17.39 -8.73
N ASN A 210 -18.15 -16.64 -9.49
CA ASN A 210 -19.55 -16.96 -9.76
C ASN A 210 -19.75 -18.18 -10.68
N LEU A 211 -18.77 -18.55 -11.50
CA LEU A 211 -18.83 -19.72 -12.40
C LEU A 211 -18.41 -21.02 -11.70
N GLN A 212 -17.60 -20.98 -10.65
CA GLN A 212 -17.14 -22.17 -9.93
C GLN A 212 -18.27 -23.05 -9.35
N PRO A 213 -19.35 -22.51 -8.78
CA PRO A 213 -20.47 -23.34 -8.29
C PRO A 213 -21.26 -24.06 -9.38
N LEU A 214 -21.13 -23.68 -10.66
CA LEU A 214 -21.83 -24.27 -11.79
C LEU A 214 -21.07 -25.45 -12.40
N ALA A 215 -19.83 -25.69 -12.01
CA ALA A 215 -18.98 -26.74 -12.56
C ALA A 215 -18.80 -27.96 -11.60
N ALA A 216 -19.47 -27.95 -10.45
CA ALA A 216 -19.55 -29.04 -9.47
C ALA A 216 -20.94 -29.70 -9.54
#